data_5a313353eb9dec106b45f6bf884cec89
#
_entry.id   5a313353eb9dec106b45f6bf884cec89
#
_cell.length_a   1.000
_cell.length_b   1.000
_cell.length_c   1.000
_cell.angle_alpha   90.00
_cell.angle_beta   90.00
_cell.angle_gamma   90.00
#
_symmetry.space_group_name_H-M   'P 1'
#
loop_
_entity.id
_entity.type
_entity.pdbx_description
1 polymer ?
#
loop_
_entity_poly.entity_id
_entity_poly.type
_entity_poly.pdbx_seq_one_letter_code
_entity_poly.pdbx_strand_id
1 'polypeptide(L)'
;MLKKLKECDSCNKLSVIWKNHEGFKYCKYCWSCQKALNTNSSQKPTDYKIPLVSSKRKKKDLEYLKLREIFLIKNPICQVSVDGCMHGVHDVHHIYSGSNRDTFYLVQSTWKAVCRNCHNWIHLNPKKSRILGYLK
;
A
#
# COMPACT_ATOMS: atom_id res chain seq x y z
N MET A 1 -34.97 -8.46 -19.97
CA MET A 1 -34.74 -9.71 -20.75
C MET A 1 -34.78 -10.91 -19.82
N LEU A 2 -35.69 -11.85 -20.01
CA LEU A 2 -35.75 -13.09 -19.23
C LEU A 2 -34.60 -14.00 -19.67
N LYS A 3 -33.79 -14.46 -18.71
CA LYS A 3 -32.67 -15.38 -18.98
C LYS A 3 -33.23 -16.74 -19.38
N LYS A 4 -32.85 -17.27 -20.54
CA LYS A 4 -33.26 -18.60 -20.99
C LYS A 4 -32.75 -19.68 -20.03
N LEU A 5 -33.70 -20.51 -19.55
CA LEU A 5 -33.35 -21.70 -18.76
C LEU A 5 -32.81 -22.78 -19.71
N LYS A 6 -31.76 -23.47 -19.26
CA LYS A 6 -31.18 -24.63 -19.97
C LYS A 6 -30.96 -25.75 -18.96
N GLU A 7 -30.84 -26.95 -19.43
CA GLU A 7 -30.55 -28.11 -18.60
C GLU A 7 -29.11 -28.08 -18.11
N CYS A 8 -28.93 -28.35 -16.81
CA CYS A 8 -27.61 -28.49 -16.18
C CYS A 8 -27.13 -29.91 -16.37
N ASP A 9 -25.96 -30.09 -17.01
CA ASP A 9 -25.43 -31.42 -17.35
C ASP A 9 -25.03 -32.25 -16.11
N SER A 10 -24.98 -31.62 -14.92
CA SER A 10 -24.62 -32.32 -13.67
C SER A 10 -25.86 -32.75 -12.84
N CYS A 11 -26.96 -32.01 -12.86
CA CYS A 11 -28.13 -32.35 -12.04
C CYS A 11 -29.42 -32.48 -12.85
N ASN A 12 -29.37 -32.34 -14.16
CA ASN A 12 -30.45 -32.47 -15.14
C ASN A 12 -31.67 -31.54 -14.86
N LYS A 13 -31.48 -30.47 -14.07
CA LYS A 13 -32.50 -29.49 -13.76
C LYS A 13 -32.45 -28.32 -14.71
N LEU A 14 -33.63 -27.85 -15.15
CA LEU A 14 -33.71 -26.59 -15.90
C LEU A 14 -33.36 -25.42 -15.00
N SER A 15 -32.31 -24.70 -15.34
CA SER A 15 -31.79 -23.57 -14.56
C SER A 15 -31.05 -22.58 -15.44
N VAL A 16 -30.76 -21.41 -14.88
CA VAL A 16 -29.84 -20.48 -15.52
C VAL A 16 -28.42 -21.08 -15.42
N ILE A 17 -27.80 -21.32 -16.58
CA ILE A 17 -26.44 -21.83 -16.63
C ILE A 17 -25.49 -20.74 -16.12
N TRP A 18 -24.69 -21.11 -15.12
CA TRP A 18 -23.71 -20.22 -14.50
C TRP A 18 -22.33 -20.31 -15.16
N LYS A 19 -21.91 -21.51 -15.52
CA LYS A 19 -20.58 -21.77 -16.11
C LYS A 19 -20.64 -22.91 -17.13
N ASN A 20 -19.93 -22.74 -18.25
CA ASN A 20 -19.54 -23.83 -19.14
C ASN A 20 -18.09 -24.20 -18.87
N HIS A 21 -17.80 -25.46 -18.67
CA HIS A 21 -16.46 -25.97 -18.39
C HIS A 21 -16.28 -27.31 -19.07
N GLU A 22 -15.25 -27.43 -19.89
CA GLU A 22 -14.94 -28.65 -20.65
C GLU A 22 -16.14 -29.21 -21.47
N GLY A 23 -16.95 -28.28 -22.03
CA GLY A 23 -18.13 -28.64 -22.81
C GLY A 23 -19.41 -28.89 -22.00
N PHE A 24 -19.33 -28.97 -20.67
CA PHE A 24 -20.47 -29.17 -19.77
C PHE A 24 -21.04 -27.87 -19.23
N LYS A 25 -22.36 -27.81 -19.08
CA LYS A 25 -23.11 -26.67 -18.57
C LYS A 25 -23.50 -26.89 -17.11
N TYR A 26 -23.07 -26.01 -16.22
CA TYR A 26 -23.33 -26.13 -14.79
C TYR A 26 -24.24 -25.00 -14.29
N CYS A 27 -25.25 -25.34 -13.50
CA CYS A 27 -25.97 -24.36 -12.67
C CYS A 27 -25.05 -23.89 -11.52
N LYS A 28 -25.45 -22.81 -10.83
CA LYS A 28 -24.64 -22.19 -9.77
C LYS A 28 -24.20 -23.20 -8.67
N TYR A 29 -25.13 -24.07 -8.24
CA TYR A 29 -24.85 -25.05 -7.17
C TYR A 29 -23.90 -26.15 -7.62
N CYS A 30 -24.17 -26.75 -8.79
CA CYS A 30 -23.31 -27.81 -9.32
C CYS A 30 -21.90 -27.31 -9.64
N TRP A 31 -21.76 -26.09 -10.15
CA TRP A 31 -20.46 -25.47 -10.35
C TRP A 31 -19.69 -25.27 -9.04
N SER A 32 -20.38 -24.85 -7.96
CA SER A 32 -19.75 -24.68 -6.64
C SER A 32 -19.25 -26.02 -6.07
N CYS A 33 -20.04 -27.10 -6.22
CA CYS A 33 -19.63 -28.43 -5.83
C CYS A 33 -18.44 -28.95 -6.65
N GLN A 34 -18.48 -28.76 -7.97
CA GLN A 34 -17.40 -29.18 -8.87
C GLN A 34 -16.08 -28.43 -8.55
N LYS A 35 -16.19 -27.13 -8.27
CA LYS A 35 -15.06 -26.32 -7.86
C LYS A 35 -14.47 -26.81 -6.51
N ALA A 36 -15.31 -27.18 -5.56
CA ALA A 36 -14.88 -27.71 -4.27
C ALA A 36 -14.15 -29.07 -4.42
N LEU A 37 -14.63 -29.93 -5.29
CA LEU A 37 -13.96 -31.21 -5.59
C LEU A 37 -12.60 -31.02 -6.26
N ASN A 38 -12.47 -30.06 -7.18
CA ASN A 38 -11.23 -29.74 -7.88
C ASN A 38 -10.20 -29.01 -6.99
N THR A 39 -10.63 -28.33 -5.91
CA THR A 39 -9.71 -27.69 -4.96
C THR A 39 -9.01 -28.71 -4.05
N ASN A 40 -9.51 -29.95 -3.96
CA ASN A 40 -8.86 -31.03 -3.20
C ASN A 40 -7.69 -31.70 -3.95
N SER A 41 -7.46 -31.40 -5.23
CA SER A 41 -6.28 -31.84 -5.96
C SER A 41 -5.14 -30.83 -5.80
N SER A 42 -4.29 -31.07 -4.79
CA SER A 42 -2.89 -30.60 -4.70
C SER A 42 -2.64 -29.10 -4.82
N GLN A 43 -3.24 -28.28 -3.98
CA GLN A 43 -2.49 -27.11 -3.53
C GLN A 43 -1.51 -27.59 -2.44
N LYS A 44 -0.27 -27.90 -2.82
CA LYS A 44 0.83 -27.90 -1.85
C LYS A 44 0.73 -26.58 -1.09
N PRO A 45 0.69 -26.58 0.26
CA PRO A 45 0.81 -25.33 1.00
C PRO A 45 2.14 -24.73 0.53
N THR A 46 2.08 -23.65 -0.20
CA THR A 46 3.28 -22.90 -0.51
C THR A 46 3.68 -22.26 0.82
N ASP A 47 4.75 -22.76 1.43
CA ASP A 47 5.43 -22.16 2.60
C ASP A 47 6.02 -20.76 2.26
N TYR A 48 5.51 -20.17 1.19
CA TYR A 48 5.90 -18.84 0.75
C TYR A 48 5.30 -17.80 1.66
N LYS A 49 6.09 -17.39 2.65
CA LYS A 49 5.78 -16.23 3.48
C LYS A 49 6.01 -14.97 2.65
N ILE A 50 4.95 -14.24 2.39
CA ILE A 50 5.04 -12.93 1.73
C ILE A 50 5.92 -12.03 2.61
N PRO A 51 7.04 -11.49 2.11
CA PRO A 51 7.89 -10.62 2.90
C PRO A 51 7.12 -9.35 3.30
N LEU A 52 7.24 -8.91 4.56
CA LEU A 52 6.61 -7.67 5.06
C LEU A 52 7.00 -6.43 4.24
N VAL A 53 8.19 -6.45 3.66
CA VAL A 53 8.71 -5.36 2.81
C VAL A 53 9.22 -5.93 1.51
N SER A 54 8.76 -5.39 0.38
CA SER A 54 9.20 -5.82 -0.95
C SER A 54 10.69 -5.51 -1.18
N SER A 55 11.35 -6.28 -2.05
CA SER A 55 12.77 -6.06 -2.43
C SER A 55 13.00 -4.67 -3.03
N LYS A 56 12.03 -4.16 -3.80
CA LYS A 56 12.06 -2.79 -4.34
C LYS A 56 12.07 -1.74 -3.23
N ARG A 57 11.23 -1.93 -2.21
CA ARG A 57 11.16 -1.01 -1.06
C ARG A 57 12.45 -1.05 -0.24
N LYS A 58 13.01 -2.23 0.02
CA LYS A 58 14.29 -2.36 0.73
C LYS A 58 15.43 -1.59 0.05
N LYS A 59 15.56 -1.69 -1.28
CA LYS A 59 16.55 -0.92 -2.04
C LYS A 59 16.34 0.58 -1.88
N LYS A 60 15.10 1.05 -2.00
CA LYS A 60 14.74 2.47 -1.85
C LYS A 60 15.02 2.99 -0.45
N ASP A 61 14.78 2.18 0.58
CA ASP A 61 15.06 2.54 1.98
C ASP A 61 16.56 2.62 2.27
N LEU A 62 17.39 1.74 1.68
CA LEU A 62 18.85 1.83 1.78
C LEU A 62 19.41 3.11 1.13
N GLU A 63 18.87 3.48 -0.02
CA GLU A 63 19.23 4.73 -0.70
C GLU A 63 18.82 5.95 0.15
N TYR A 64 17.59 5.92 0.68
CA TYR A 64 17.10 6.96 1.59
C TYR A 64 18.01 7.15 2.81
N LEU A 65 18.46 6.08 3.46
CA LEU A 65 19.32 6.19 4.64
C LEU A 65 20.62 6.94 4.33
N LYS A 66 21.28 6.64 3.21
CA LYS A 66 22.48 7.34 2.76
C LYS A 66 22.24 8.83 2.50
N LEU A 67 21.16 9.12 1.76
CA LEU A 67 20.79 10.50 1.42
C LEU A 67 20.36 11.30 2.66
N ARG A 68 19.66 10.65 3.59
CA ARG A 68 19.24 11.23 4.87
C ARG A 68 20.42 11.69 5.71
N GLU A 69 21.44 10.85 5.86
CA GLU A 69 22.64 11.19 6.63
C GLU A 69 23.32 12.43 6.06
N ILE A 70 23.60 12.46 4.76
CA ILE A 70 24.19 13.61 4.07
C ILE A 70 23.32 14.85 4.23
N PHE A 71 22.00 14.72 4.12
CA PHE A 71 21.06 15.83 4.24
C PHE A 71 21.06 16.43 5.64
N LEU A 72 21.07 15.61 6.69
CA LEU A 72 21.10 16.09 8.08
C LEU A 72 22.42 16.78 8.42
N ILE A 73 23.56 16.26 7.92
CA ILE A 73 24.88 16.92 8.10
C ILE A 73 24.87 18.32 7.45
N LYS A 74 24.29 18.45 6.26
CA LYS A 74 24.19 19.74 5.54
C LYS A 74 23.21 20.72 6.17
N ASN A 75 22.26 20.24 6.96
CA ASN A 75 21.20 21.05 7.56
C ASN A 75 21.13 20.79 9.07
N PRO A 76 22.08 21.27 9.86
CA PRO A 76 22.17 20.95 11.29
C PRO A 76 21.14 21.69 12.15
N ILE A 77 20.45 22.68 11.61
CA ILE A 77 19.47 23.52 12.33
C ILE A 77 18.05 23.20 11.86
N CYS A 78 17.12 23.13 12.81
CA CYS A 78 15.72 22.88 12.55
C CYS A 78 15.11 23.96 11.63
N GLN A 79 14.55 23.54 10.48
CA GLN A 79 14.02 24.43 9.45
C GLN A 79 12.56 24.86 9.68
N VAL A 80 11.94 24.41 10.77
CA VAL A 80 10.52 24.69 11.09
C VAL A 80 10.39 25.69 12.23
N SER A 81 11.19 25.56 13.29
CA SER A 81 11.34 26.50 14.40
C SER A 81 10.00 27.04 14.99
N VAL A 82 9.06 26.14 15.29
CA VAL A 82 7.83 26.49 16.03
C VAL A 82 8.09 26.55 17.54
N ASP A 83 7.12 27.02 18.31
CA ASP A 83 7.22 27.08 19.77
C ASP A 83 7.60 25.72 20.36
N GLY A 84 8.59 25.71 21.27
CA GLY A 84 9.17 24.48 21.81
C GLY A 84 10.21 23.80 20.89
N CYS A 85 10.72 24.51 19.88
CA CYS A 85 11.79 24.01 19.03
C CYS A 85 13.07 23.76 19.82
N MET A 86 13.67 22.56 19.62
CA MET A 86 14.94 22.17 20.25
C MET A 86 16.17 22.61 19.43
N HIS A 87 16.01 23.27 18.32
CA HIS A 87 17.01 23.72 17.35
C HIS A 87 17.86 22.63 16.71
N GLY A 88 18.31 21.63 17.45
CA GLY A 88 19.04 20.47 16.93
C GLY A 88 18.18 19.58 16.03
N VAL A 89 18.77 19.02 14.98
CA VAL A 89 18.05 18.21 13.99
C VAL A 89 18.25 16.73 14.26
N HIS A 90 17.14 15.97 14.25
CA HIS A 90 17.14 14.52 14.44
C HIS A 90 16.40 13.80 13.33
N ASP A 91 15.44 14.47 12.69
CA ASP A 91 14.51 13.85 11.74
C ASP A 91 14.49 14.56 10.39
N VAL A 92 14.16 13.80 9.35
CA VAL A 92 13.77 14.32 8.05
C VAL A 92 12.26 14.25 7.95
N HIS A 93 11.62 15.39 7.76
CA HIS A 93 10.20 15.49 7.47
C HIS A 93 9.98 15.58 5.96
N HIS A 94 9.09 14.74 5.43
CA HIS A 94 8.67 14.78 4.03
C HIS A 94 7.44 15.68 3.87
N ILE A 95 7.54 16.71 3.04
CA ILE A 95 6.45 17.65 2.79
C ILE A 95 5.25 16.98 2.13
N TYR A 96 5.50 16.00 1.23
CA TYR A 96 4.44 15.23 0.57
C TYR A 96 4.04 14.01 1.40
N SER A 97 2.74 13.85 1.60
CA SER A 97 2.12 12.75 2.35
C SER A 97 1.19 11.91 1.47
N GLY A 98 0.62 10.83 2.01
CA GLY A 98 -0.33 9.98 1.30
C GLY A 98 0.25 9.33 0.04
N SER A 99 -0.52 9.30 -1.04
CA SER A 99 -0.17 8.65 -2.31
C SER A 99 1.07 9.25 -2.99
N ASN A 100 1.31 10.55 -2.78
CA ASN A 100 2.44 11.25 -3.40
C ASN A 100 3.77 11.00 -2.67
N ARG A 101 3.73 10.49 -1.43
CA ARG A 101 4.95 10.26 -0.63
C ARG A 101 5.96 9.36 -1.35
N ASP A 102 5.52 8.31 -2.03
CA ASP A 102 6.43 7.38 -2.68
C ASP A 102 7.17 7.99 -3.87
N THR A 103 6.50 8.86 -4.63
CA THR A 103 7.08 9.61 -5.75
C THR A 103 8.19 10.55 -5.29
N PHE A 104 7.97 11.27 -4.18
CA PHE A 104 8.90 12.27 -3.67
C PHE A 104 9.83 11.76 -2.56
N TYR A 105 9.81 10.45 -2.26
CA TYR A 105 10.50 9.87 -1.12
C TYR A 105 12.00 10.13 -1.07
N LEU A 106 12.69 10.14 -2.23
CA LEU A 106 14.12 10.38 -2.36
C LEU A 106 14.47 11.80 -2.85
N VAL A 107 13.47 12.65 -3.04
CA VAL A 107 13.66 14.00 -3.58
C VAL A 107 13.99 14.96 -2.43
N GLN A 108 15.26 15.25 -2.21
CA GLN A 108 15.75 16.06 -1.09
C GLN A 108 15.18 17.48 -1.03
N SER A 109 14.83 18.09 -2.18
CA SER A 109 14.20 19.42 -2.22
C SER A 109 12.81 19.45 -1.56
N THR A 110 12.20 18.29 -1.33
CA THR A 110 10.93 18.13 -0.65
C THR A 110 11.06 17.72 0.82
N TRP A 111 12.29 17.72 1.33
CA TRP A 111 12.57 17.37 2.71
C TRP A 111 12.75 18.61 3.58
N LYS A 112 12.46 18.46 4.86
CA LYS A 112 12.77 19.44 5.90
C LYS A 112 13.56 18.77 7.01
N ALA A 113 14.68 19.36 7.40
CA ALA A 113 15.44 18.95 8.56
C ALA A 113 14.76 19.52 9.82
N VAL A 114 14.34 18.65 10.73
CA VAL A 114 13.50 19.06 11.86
C VAL A 114 13.95 18.42 13.17
N CYS A 115 13.74 19.12 14.28
CA CYS A 115 13.83 18.48 15.60
C CYS A 115 12.58 17.63 15.88
N ARG A 116 12.63 16.74 16.86
CA ARG A 116 11.53 15.85 17.23
C ARG A 116 10.26 16.61 17.59
N ASN A 117 10.37 17.70 18.33
CA ASN A 117 9.22 18.50 18.73
C ASN A 117 8.51 19.16 17.53
N CYS A 118 9.28 19.78 16.64
CA CYS A 118 8.72 20.37 15.43
C CYS A 118 8.11 19.32 14.49
N HIS A 119 8.73 18.13 14.38
CA HIS A 119 8.17 17.02 13.61
C HIS A 119 6.80 16.57 14.15
N ASN A 120 6.70 16.38 15.47
CA ASN A 120 5.43 16.05 16.12
C ASN A 120 4.39 17.16 15.94
N TRP A 121 4.81 18.43 16.10
CA TRP A 121 3.92 19.58 15.92
C TRP A 121 3.30 19.62 14.51
N ILE A 122 4.08 19.33 13.46
CA ILE A 122 3.58 19.28 12.08
C ILE A 122 2.44 18.26 11.96
N HIS A 123 2.61 17.06 12.53
CA HIS A 123 1.61 15.99 12.48
C HIS A 123 0.37 16.27 13.32
N LEU A 124 0.53 16.95 14.45
CA LEU A 124 -0.58 17.36 15.33
C LEU A 124 -1.37 18.56 14.78
N ASN A 125 -0.75 19.37 13.93
CA ASN A 125 -1.35 20.60 13.39
C ASN A 125 -1.41 20.60 11.84
N PRO A 126 -2.06 19.62 11.18
CA PRO A 126 -1.98 19.45 9.74
C PRO A 126 -2.54 20.64 8.94
N LYS A 127 -3.58 21.33 9.44
CA LYS A 127 -4.14 22.52 8.78
C LYS A 127 -3.13 23.67 8.77
N LYS A 128 -2.54 24.01 9.94
CA LYS A 128 -1.52 25.04 10.05
C LYS A 128 -0.27 24.70 9.25
N SER A 129 0.15 23.43 9.27
CA SER A 129 1.32 22.95 8.55
C SER A 129 1.18 23.05 7.03
N ARG A 130 -0.04 22.91 6.49
CA ARG A 130 -0.32 23.16 5.06
C ARG A 130 -0.23 24.64 4.71
N ILE A 131 -0.78 25.53 5.55
CA ILE A 131 -0.71 27.00 5.34
C ILE A 131 0.76 27.45 5.34
N LEU A 132 1.58 26.90 6.23
CA LEU A 132 3.01 27.22 6.35
C LEU A 132 3.89 26.47 5.33
N GLY A 133 3.34 25.61 4.48
CA GLY A 133 4.06 24.88 3.46
C GLY A 133 4.88 23.69 3.98
N TYR A 134 4.64 23.24 5.19
CA TYR A 134 5.29 22.06 5.78
C TYR A 134 4.62 20.74 5.37
N LEU A 135 3.38 20.78 4.89
CA LEU A 135 2.63 19.64 4.33
C LEU A 135 1.96 20.02 3.00
N LYS A 136 1.90 19.08 2.07
CA LYS A 136 1.16 19.17 0.80
C LYS A 136 0.28 17.95 0.61
#